data_7f67aa5636e097c436115e8eb1d5404d
#
_entry.id   7f67aa5636e097c436115e8eb1d5404d
#
_cell.length_a   1.000
_cell.length_b   1.000
_cell.length_c   1.000
_cell.angle_alpha   90.00
_cell.angle_beta   90.00
_cell.angle_gamma   90.00
#
_symmetry.space_group_name_H-M   'P 1'
#
loop_
_entity.id
_entity.type
_entity.pdbx_description
1 polymer ?
#
loop_
_entity_poly.entity_id
_entity_poly.type
_entity_poly.pdbx_seq_one_letter_code
_entity_poly.pdbx_strand_id
1 'polypeptide(L)'
;EISCSLVGSEMCIRDRLNVKLIAIIAAVLFVVTIGIVSAVIGSHKKENNPSVADNQNNETTAEPTTEEETTTKVPTIEVDLMMIGDMLMHEGVVKSGLMDDGTYNFDHLYTNIAKDISSADIKIVNQETILGGSDFAYTGYPTFNSPWALGDAEVKAGFNIILHATNHTLDKGLKGVENCLSFWKTYHPDTTVLGINETEEDYENIYVYEKEGFKIAFLNYTYGTVSYTHLRAHE
;
A
#
# COMPACT_ATOMS: atom_id res chain seq x y z
N GLU A 1 -1.29 17.48 -22.05
CA GLU A 1 -1.36 18.12 -20.71
C GLU A 1 -1.27 17.02 -19.68
N ILE A 2 -0.11 16.90 -19.09
CA ILE A 2 0.09 15.97 -17.98
C ILE A 2 -0.69 16.53 -16.79
N SER A 3 -1.79 15.90 -16.45
CA SER A 3 -2.60 16.31 -15.31
C SER A 3 -1.93 15.87 -14.01
N CYS A 4 -0.97 16.68 -13.56
CA CYS A 4 -0.52 16.66 -12.18
C CYS A 4 -1.46 17.45 -11.23
N SER A 5 -2.67 17.75 -11.71
CA SER A 5 -3.81 18.22 -10.89
C SER A 5 -4.15 17.25 -9.78
N LEU A 6 -3.49 16.17 -9.80
CA LEU A 6 -3.73 14.93 -9.13
C LEU A 6 -3.37 14.91 -7.67
N VAL A 7 -2.50 15.78 -7.19
CA VAL A 7 -2.02 15.63 -5.82
C VAL A 7 -2.42 16.77 -4.91
N GLY A 8 -2.93 17.85 -5.38
CA GLY A 8 -3.06 18.95 -4.43
C GLY A 8 -4.30 19.85 -4.48
N SER A 9 -4.84 20.19 -5.63
CA SER A 9 -5.87 21.23 -5.69
C SER A 9 -7.30 20.68 -5.77
N GLU A 10 -7.51 19.59 -6.44
CA GLU A 10 -8.84 18.98 -6.59
C GLU A 10 -9.27 18.18 -5.36
N MET A 11 -8.33 17.51 -4.68
CA MET A 11 -8.63 16.81 -3.43
C MET A 11 -9.01 17.78 -2.30
N CYS A 12 -8.40 18.96 -2.21
CA CYS A 12 -8.80 19.97 -1.23
C CYS A 12 -10.20 20.57 -1.49
N ILE A 13 -10.71 20.53 -2.73
CA ILE A 13 -12.05 21.03 -3.05
C ILE A 13 -13.11 19.95 -2.79
N ARG A 14 -12.77 18.69 -2.98
CA ARG A 14 -13.66 17.56 -2.71
C ARG A 14 -13.73 17.18 -1.23
N ASP A 15 -12.69 17.43 -0.45
CA ASP A 15 -12.68 17.24 1.02
C ASP A 15 -13.58 18.22 1.79
N ARG A 16 -14.16 19.22 1.13
CA ARG A 16 -15.36 19.87 1.63
C ARG A 16 -16.61 18.98 1.49
N LEU A 17 -16.41 17.69 1.28
CA LEU A 17 -17.43 16.69 1.38
C LEU A 17 -17.99 16.71 2.80
N ASN A 18 -18.93 17.68 2.95
CA ASN A 18 -20.02 17.58 3.89
C ASN A 18 -19.63 16.92 5.23
N VAL A 19 -18.98 17.69 6.11
CA VAL A 19 -18.94 17.34 7.54
C VAL A 19 -20.33 16.88 8.01
N LYS A 20 -21.41 17.38 7.42
CA LYS A 20 -22.77 16.91 7.62
C LYS A 20 -23.01 15.49 7.13
N LEU A 21 -22.44 15.07 5.98
CA LEU A 21 -22.61 13.70 5.47
C LEU A 21 -21.80 12.70 6.31
N ILE A 22 -20.60 13.05 6.70
CA ILE A 22 -19.77 12.22 7.61
C ILE A 22 -20.44 12.10 8.98
N ALA A 23 -20.99 13.17 9.52
CA ALA A 23 -21.74 13.15 10.76
C ALA A 23 -23.00 12.30 10.67
N ILE A 24 -23.71 12.32 9.53
CA ILE A 24 -24.89 11.49 9.28
C ILE A 24 -24.49 10.01 9.21
N ILE A 25 -23.43 9.66 8.49
CA ILE A 25 -22.94 8.27 8.39
C ILE A 25 -22.48 7.76 9.76
N ALA A 26 -21.76 8.55 10.52
CA ALA A 26 -21.35 8.20 11.88
C ALA A 26 -22.56 8.00 12.82
N ALA A 27 -23.57 8.85 12.73
CA ALA A 27 -24.80 8.71 13.51
C ALA A 27 -25.59 7.45 13.14
N VAL A 28 -25.68 7.11 11.85
CA VAL A 28 -26.35 5.89 11.38
C VAL A 28 -25.60 4.63 11.85
N LEU A 29 -24.27 4.61 11.75
CA LEU A 29 -23.44 3.50 12.24
C LEU A 29 -23.59 3.33 13.77
N PHE A 30 -23.67 4.42 14.52
CA PHE A 30 -23.86 4.39 15.97
C PHE A 30 -25.24 3.82 16.37
N VAL A 31 -26.30 4.19 15.66
CA VAL A 31 -27.65 3.64 15.89
C VAL A 31 -27.71 2.15 15.55
N VAL A 32 -27.08 1.71 14.46
CA VAL A 32 -27.03 0.31 14.06
C VAL A 32 -26.26 -0.53 15.08
N THR A 33 -25.14 -0.03 15.61
CA THR A 33 -24.38 -0.74 16.65
C THR A 33 -25.16 -0.88 17.94
N ILE A 34 -25.89 0.16 18.37
CA ILE A 34 -26.77 0.08 19.57
C ILE A 34 -27.89 -0.92 19.32
N GLY A 35 -28.49 -0.95 18.12
CA GLY A 35 -29.54 -1.91 17.76
C GLY A 35 -29.05 -3.36 17.84
N ILE A 36 -27.86 -3.65 17.32
CA ILE A 36 -27.25 -5.00 17.37
C ILE A 36 -26.95 -5.41 18.80
N VAL A 37 -26.36 -4.53 19.62
CA VAL A 37 -26.05 -4.81 21.02
C VAL A 37 -27.33 -5.07 21.81
N SER A 38 -28.39 -4.31 21.58
CA SER A 38 -29.70 -4.51 22.25
C SER A 38 -30.36 -5.83 21.86
N ALA A 39 -30.24 -6.25 20.61
CA ALA A 39 -30.76 -7.54 20.14
C ALA A 39 -30.01 -8.73 20.76
N VAL A 40 -28.65 -8.63 20.88
CA VAL A 40 -27.85 -9.67 21.51
C VAL A 40 -28.14 -9.80 23.01
N ILE A 41 -28.33 -8.68 23.74
CA ILE A 41 -28.67 -8.69 25.16
C ILE A 41 -30.10 -9.20 25.38
N GLY A 42 -31.03 -8.92 24.46
CA GLY A 42 -32.41 -9.43 24.51
C GLY A 42 -32.51 -10.93 24.30
N SER A 43 -31.62 -11.55 23.56
CA SER A 43 -31.62 -13.01 23.31
C SER A 43 -31.10 -13.85 24.49
N HIS A 44 -30.35 -13.27 25.42
CA HIS A 44 -29.81 -13.99 26.58
C HIS A 44 -30.73 -14.04 27.82
N LYS A 45 -31.98 -13.55 27.73
CA LYS A 45 -32.87 -13.45 28.90
C LYS A 45 -34.05 -14.42 28.89
N LYS A 46 -33.91 -15.60 28.26
CA LYS A 46 -34.95 -16.64 28.34
C LYS A 46 -34.35 -18.04 28.37
N GLU A 47 -33.86 -18.42 29.54
CA GLU A 47 -33.86 -19.79 29.98
C GLU A 47 -33.83 -19.81 31.53
N ASN A 48 -34.98 -19.94 32.12
CA ASN A 48 -35.14 -20.41 33.48
C ASN A 48 -35.85 -21.76 33.44
N ASN A 49 -35.19 -22.72 34.05
CA ASN A 49 -35.58 -24.04 34.47
C ASN A 49 -36.99 -24.13 35.09
N PRO A 50 -37.75 -25.26 35.02
CA PRO A 50 -37.67 -26.16 36.14
C PRO A 50 -37.89 -27.67 35.91
N SER A 51 -37.38 -28.41 36.86
CA SER A 51 -37.87 -29.61 37.56
C SER A 51 -37.84 -30.97 36.89
N VAL A 52 -37.13 -31.79 37.61
CA VAL A 52 -37.09 -33.24 37.84
C VAL A 52 -38.46 -33.94 37.71
N ALA A 53 -38.51 -35.05 36.98
CA ALA A 53 -39.30 -36.24 37.28
C ALA A 53 -38.63 -37.47 36.64
N ASP A 54 -38.35 -38.39 37.53
CA ASP A 54 -37.87 -39.74 37.37
C ASP A 54 -38.79 -40.57 36.45
N ASN A 55 -38.24 -41.38 35.53
CA ASN A 55 -38.72 -42.74 35.31
C ASN A 55 -37.73 -43.62 34.50
N GLN A 56 -37.68 -44.85 34.95
CA GLN A 56 -36.77 -45.92 34.60
C GLN A 56 -37.01 -46.57 33.24
N ASN A 57 -35.92 -47.18 32.74
CA ASN A 57 -35.79 -48.35 31.89
C ASN A 57 -36.23 -48.28 30.41
N ASN A 58 -35.24 -48.38 29.53
CA ASN A 58 -35.02 -49.58 28.71
C ASN A 58 -33.67 -49.52 27.98
N GLU A 59 -32.85 -50.50 28.24
CA GLU A 59 -31.65 -50.79 27.45
C GLU A 59 -32.06 -51.17 26.03
N THR A 60 -31.50 -50.47 25.05
CA THR A 60 -31.30 -50.99 23.69
C THR A 60 -29.94 -50.49 23.23
N THR A 61 -29.02 -51.45 23.14
CA THR A 61 -27.68 -51.30 22.62
C THR A 61 -27.78 -50.95 21.15
N ALA A 62 -27.43 -49.70 20.80
CA ALA A 62 -27.15 -49.30 19.44
C ALA A 62 -25.65 -48.95 19.38
N GLU A 63 -24.92 -49.66 18.56
CA GLU A 63 -23.52 -49.39 18.18
C GLU A 63 -23.41 -47.95 17.71
N PRO A 64 -22.37 -47.19 18.12
CA PRO A 64 -22.11 -45.89 17.56
C PRO A 64 -21.56 -46.04 16.15
N THR A 65 -22.35 -45.75 15.15
CA THR A 65 -21.87 -45.49 13.77
C THR A 65 -21.00 -44.24 13.86
N THR A 66 -19.70 -44.46 13.78
CA THR A 66 -18.73 -43.36 13.61
C THR A 66 -18.93 -42.78 12.22
N GLU A 67 -19.67 -41.70 12.07
CA GLU A 67 -19.63 -40.88 10.89
C GLU A 67 -18.23 -40.25 10.86
N GLU A 68 -17.36 -40.69 9.95
CA GLU A 68 -16.15 -39.97 9.58
C GLU A 68 -16.59 -38.61 9.00
N GLU A 69 -16.48 -37.57 9.80
CA GLU A 69 -16.47 -36.20 9.27
C GLU A 69 -15.29 -36.08 8.31
N THR A 70 -15.56 -36.24 7.04
CA THR A 70 -14.63 -35.89 5.96
C THR A 70 -14.53 -34.34 5.97
N THR A 71 -13.64 -33.82 6.82
CA THR A 71 -13.25 -32.41 6.75
C THR A 71 -12.52 -32.23 5.42
N THR A 72 -13.24 -31.80 4.40
CA THR A 72 -12.64 -31.29 3.18
C THR A 72 -11.79 -30.07 3.58
N LYS A 73 -10.46 -30.27 3.65
CA LYS A 73 -9.53 -29.15 3.82
C LYS A 73 -9.76 -28.17 2.69
N VAL A 74 -10.30 -27.00 3.00
CA VAL A 74 -10.33 -25.89 2.07
C VAL A 74 -8.88 -25.57 1.72
N PRO A 75 -8.49 -25.54 0.44
CA PRO A 75 -7.13 -25.20 0.07
C PRO A 75 -6.80 -23.78 0.59
N THR A 76 -5.73 -23.68 1.35
CA THR A 76 -5.21 -22.40 1.85
C THR A 76 -4.28 -21.84 0.79
N ILE A 77 -4.54 -20.59 0.38
CA ILE A 77 -3.65 -19.82 -0.49
C ILE A 77 -2.83 -18.92 0.42
N GLU A 78 -1.51 -18.97 0.26
CA GLU A 78 -0.57 -18.13 1.00
C GLU A 78 0.06 -17.13 0.03
N VAL A 79 0.11 -15.85 0.45
CA VAL A 79 0.76 -14.76 -0.28
C VAL A 79 1.68 -14.04 0.68
N ASP A 80 2.97 -14.11 0.42
CA ASP A 80 3.99 -13.43 1.22
C ASP A 80 4.19 -12.01 0.69
N LEU A 81 3.99 -11.02 1.57
CA LEU A 81 4.20 -9.60 1.29
C LEU A 81 5.33 -9.06 2.14
N MET A 82 6.32 -8.45 1.50
CA MET A 82 7.39 -7.70 2.13
C MET A 82 7.33 -6.23 1.69
N MET A 83 7.40 -5.32 2.64
CA MET A 83 7.48 -3.88 2.37
C MET A 83 8.66 -3.28 3.12
N ILE A 84 9.46 -2.49 2.40
CA ILE A 84 10.52 -1.67 2.96
C ILE A 84 10.05 -0.21 2.95
N GLY A 85 10.44 0.51 3.99
CA GLY A 85 10.11 1.93 4.15
C GLY A 85 10.90 2.84 3.21
N ASP A 86 11.08 4.09 3.63
CA ASP A 86 11.49 5.19 2.79
C ASP A 86 12.93 5.08 2.26
N MET A 87 13.07 5.07 0.94
CA MET A 87 14.33 5.32 0.26
C MET A 87 14.58 6.82 0.19
N LEU A 88 14.99 7.37 1.32
CA LEU A 88 15.27 8.79 1.51
C LEU A 88 16.75 9.09 1.25
N MET A 89 17.05 9.55 0.06
CA MET A 89 18.42 9.69 -0.46
C MET A 89 19.08 10.99 0.00
N HIS A 90 19.42 11.08 1.28
CA HIS A 90 20.30 12.15 1.77
C HIS A 90 21.67 12.13 1.07
N GLU A 91 22.35 13.28 1.06
CA GLU A 91 23.61 13.46 0.34
C GLU A 91 24.67 12.39 0.63
N GLY A 92 24.76 11.91 1.89
CA GLY A 92 25.67 10.84 2.27
C GLY A 92 25.35 9.50 1.60
N VAL A 93 24.05 9.20 1.43
CA VAL A 93 23.59 7.97 0.76
C VAL A 93 23.83 8.08 -0.74
N VAL A 94 23.52 9.24 -1.36
CA VAL A 94 23.83 9.48 -2.78
C VAL A 94 25.32 9.30 -3.04
N LYS A 95 26.18 9.88 -2.20
CA LYS A 95 27.65 9.74 -2.31
C LYS A 95 28.13 8.31 -2.14
N SER A 96 27.45 7.48 -1.35
CA SER A 96 27.86 6.09 -1.17
C SER A 96 27.75 5.23 -2.43
N GLY A 97 26.93 5.66 -3.38
CA GLY A 97 26.78 4.99 -4.66
C GLY A 97 27.70 5.52 -5.75
N LEU A 98 28.42 6.63 -5.53
CA LEU A 98 29.29 7.23 -6.55
C LEU A 98 30.53 6.35 -6.78
N MET A 99 30.74 5.99 -8.04
CA MET A 99 31.89 5.18 -8.49
C MET A 99 33.03 6.07 -8.97
N ASP A 100 34.25 5.51 -9.07
CA ASP A 100 35.45 6.23 -9.50
C ASP A 100 35.36 6.81 -10.91
N ASP A 101 34.54 6.21 -11.77
CA ASP A 101 34.26 6.68 -13.13
C ASP A 101 33.18 7.76 -13.23
N GLY A 102 32.61 8.17 -12.11
CA GLY A 102 31.54 9.17 -12.03
C GLY A 102 30.14 8.61 -12.22
N THR A 103 29.99 7.32 -12.45
CA THR A 103 28.68 6.64 -12.46
C THR A 103 28.18 6.35 -11.05
N TYR A 104 26.95 5.80 -10.94
CA TYR A 104 26.40 5.42 -9.65
C TYR A 104 26.03 3.94 -9.63
N ASN A 105 26.19 3.30 -8.47
CA ASN A 105 25.72 1.96 -8.18
C ASN A 105 25.25 1.87 -6.71
N PHE A 106 24.03 1.41 -6.49
CA PHE A 106 23.42 1.32 -5.18
C PHE A 106 23.12 -0.13 -4.73
N ASP A 107 23.66 -1.14 -5.43
CA ASP A 107 23.44 -2.55 -5.10
C ASP A 107 23.78 -2.88 -3.64
N HIS A 108 24.78 -2.20 -3.09
CA HIS A 108 25.25 -2.40 -1.72
C HIS A 108 24.18 -2.11 -0.66
N LEU A 109 23.20 -1.25 -0.94
CA LEU A 109 22.11 -0.92 -0.02
C LEU A 109 21.24 -2.13 0.29
N TYR A 110 21.12 -3.07 -0.65
CA TYR A 110 20.21 -4.21 -0.56
C TYR A 110 20.89 -5.53 -0.29
N THR A 111 22.23 -5.60 -0.30
CA THR A 111 23.01 -6.84 -0.20
C THR A 111 22.60 -7.70 1.00
N ASN A 112 22.40 -7.09 2.17
CA ASN A 112 22.13 -7.81 3.41
C ASN A 112 20.66 -8.31 3.52
N ILE A 113 19.75 -7.76 2.73
CA ILE A 113 18.29 -8.08 2.77
C ILE A 113 17.80 -8.74 1.48
N ALA A 114 18.68 -8.92 0.49
CA ALA A 114 18.31 -9.48 -0.82
C ALA A 114 17.64 -10.85 -0.72
N LYS A 115 18.07 -11.68 0.24
CA LYS A 115 17.47 -12.99 0.48
C LYS A 115 16.02 -12.87 0.98
N ASP A 116 15.76 -11.95 1.89
CA ASP A 116 14.43 -11.75 2.45
C ASP A 116 13.50 -11.17 1.38
N ILE A 117 13.99 -10.19 0.58
CA ILE A 117 13.25 -9.66 -0.57
C ILE A 117 12.88 -10.77 -1.53
N SER A 118 13.82 -11.66 -1.88
CA SER A 118 13.59 -12.71 -2.86
C SER A 118 12.57 -13.78 -2.42
N SER A 119 12.32 -13.91 -1.12
CA SER A 119 11.39 -14.92 -0.57
C SER A 119 9.92 -14.54 -0.67
N ALA A 120 9.58 -13.25 -0.83
CA ALA A 120 8.21 -12.78 -0.89
C ALA A 120 7.63 -12.81 -2.31
N ASP A 121 6.30 -12.89 -2.42
CA ASP A 121 5.57 -12.77 -3.69
C ASP A 121 5.44 -11.28 -4.08
N ILE A 122 5.04 -10.46 -3.11
CA ILE A 122 4.84 -9.02 -3.26
C ILE A 122 5.96 -8.31 -2.52
N LYS A 123 6.76 -7.55 -3.26
CA LYS A 123 7.96 -6.87 -2.76
C LYS A 123 7.88 -5.40 -3.05
N ILE A 124 7.63 -4.63 -2.00
CA ILE A 124 7.30 -3.21 -2.07
C ILE A 124 8.44 -2.38 -1.49
N VAL A 125 8.80 -1.30 -2.16
CA VAL A 125 9.64 -0.25 -1.61
C VAL A 125 8.97 1.12 -1.76
N ASN A 126 9.05 1.96 -0.73
CA ASN A 126 8.65 3.35 -0.81
C ASN A 126 9.84 4.18 -1.30
N GLN A 127 9.87 4.50 -2.60
CA GLN A 127 10.87 5.37 -3.20
C GLN A 127 10.50 6.82 -2.91
N GLU A 128 10.93 7.33 -1.76
CA GLU A 128 10.51 8.64 -1.26
C GLU A 128 11.03 9.78 -2.12
N THR A 129 12.30 9.72 -2.54
CA THR A 129 12.94 10.78 -3.32
C THR A 129 12.79 10.55 -4.81
N ILE A 130 12.42 11.60 -5.55
CA ILE A 130 12.17 11.48 -7.00
C ILE A 130 13.42 11.04 -7.77
N LEU A 131 13.25 10.14 -8.74
CA LEU A 131 14.28 9.71 -9.70
C LEU A 131 14.29 10.64 -10.92
N GLY A 132 14.58 11.93 -10.68
CA GLY A 132 14.51 12.97 -11.73
C GLY A 132 15.61 12.88 -12.80
N GLY A 133 16.62 12.01 -12.58
CA GLY A 133 17.69 11.79 -13.55
C GLY A 133 18.74 12.89 -13.61
N SER A 134 19.59 12.82 -14.64
CA SER A 134 20.76 13.71 -14.81
C SER A 134 20.45 15.09 -15.37
N ASP A 135 19.20 15.35 -15.74
CA ASP A 135 18.76 16.70 -16.13
C ASP A 135 18.84 17.70 -14.96
N PHE A 136 18.89 17.18 -13.75
CA PHE A 136 19.05 17.94 -12.52
C PHE A 136 20.27 17.45 -11.74
N ALA A 137 20.89 18.37 -10.98
CA ALA A 137 21.91 17.95 -10.01
C ALA A 137 21.31 16.94 -8.99
N TYR A 138 22.05 15.91 -8.68
CA TYR A 138 21.67 15.00 -7.59
C TYR A 138 21.86 15.70 -6.26
N THR A 139 20.79 15.76 -5.47
CA THR A 139 20.72 16.56 -4.25
C THR A 139 20.01 15.80 -3.13
N GLY A 140 20.44 16.05 -1.89
CA GLY A 140 19.74 15.68 -0.67
C GLY A 140 18.78 16.78 -0.20
N TYR A 141 18.56 16.83 1.12
CA TYR A 141 17.70 17.85 1.75
C TYR A 141 18.10 19.28 1.35
N PRO A 142 17.16 20.22 1.12
CA PRO A 142 15.71 20.08 1.31
C PRO A 142 14.93 19.63 0.06
N THR A 143 15.53 19.62 -1.13
CA THR A 143 14.89 19.22 -2.38
C THR A 143 15.70 18.13 -3.05
N PHE A 144 15.18 16.92 -2.97
CA PHE A 144 15.88 15.72 -3.39
C PHE A 144 15.84 15.51 -4.91
N ASN A 145 16.90 14.91 -5.43
CA ASN A 145 16.93 14.26 -6.73
C ASN A 145 17.89 13.08 -6.67
N SER A 146 17.41 11.90 -7.02
CA SER A 146 18.17 10.67 -6.96
C SER A 146 18.56 10.18 -8.36
N PRO A 147 19.76 9.55 -8.49
CA PRO A 147 20.17 8.90 -9.74
C PRO A 147 19.24 7.74 -10.11
N TRP A 148 19.01 7.52 -11.39
CA TRP A 148 18.26 6.36 -11.92
C TRP A 148 18.87 5.01 -11.50
N ALA A 149 20.18 4.96 -11.31
CA ALA A 149 20.87 3.79 -10.78
C ALA A 149 20.32 3.28 -9.43
N LEU A 150 19.60 4.12 -8.67
CA LEU A 150 18.89 3.67 -7.46
C LEU A 150 17.71 2.77 -7.84
N GLY A 151 16.88 3.19 -8.80
CA GLY A 151 15.78 2.38 -9.30
C GLY A 151 16.27 1.07 -9.96
N ASP A 152 17.41 1.13 -10.69
CA ASP A 152 18.05 -0.08 -11.22
C ASP A 152 18.42 -1.05 -10.09
N ALA A 153 18.95 -0.54 -8.99
CA ALA A 153 19.32 -1.35 -7.82
C ALA A 153 18.09 -1.91 -7.10
N GLU A 154 16.98 -1.18 -7.04
CA GLU A 154 15.70 -1.65 -6.46
C GLU A 154 15.15 -2.84 -7.25
N VAL A 155 15.08 -2.72 -8.58
CA VAL A 155 14.62 -3.81 -9.45
C VAL A 155 15.56 -5.01 -9.36
N LYS A 156 16.86 -4.78 -9.36
CA LYS A 156 17.88 -5.82 -9.22
C LYS A 156 17.78 -6.54 -7.86
N ALA A 157 17.43 -5.83 -6.80
CA ALA A 157 17.17 -6.42 -5.47
C ALA A 157 15.91 -7.29 -5.46
N GLY A 158 15.02 -7.12 -6.43
CA GLY A 158 13.83 -7.94 -6.63
C GLY A 158 12.51 -7.24 -6.28
N PHE A 159 12.49 -5.94 -5.98
CA PHE A 159 11.25 -5.21 -5.79
C PHE A 159 10.42 -5.22 -7.07
N ASN A 160 9.12 -5.45 -6.92
CA ASN A 160 8.18 -5.50 -8.04
C ASN A 160 7.07 -4.45 -7.96
N ILE A 161 6.96 -3.75 -6.81
CA ILE A 161 6.08 -2.60 -6.63
C ILE A 161 6.87 -1.44 -6.02
N ILE A 162 6.88 -0.31 -6.70
CA ILE A 162 7.55 0.92 -6.29
C ILE A 162 6.50 1.98 -5.99
N LEU A 163 6.55 2.57 -4.79
CA LEU A 163 5.63 3.62 -4.37
C LEU A 163 6.30 4.99 -4.49
N HIS A 164 5.62 5.93 -5.13
CA HIS A 164 6.13 7.28 -5.38
C HIS A 164 5.23 8.41 -4.86
N ALA A 165 4.04 8.12 -4.29
CA ALA A 165 3.24 9.17 -3.70
C ALA A 165 3.79 9.57 -2.32
N THR A 166 4.74 10.48 -2.32
CA THR A 166 5.42 10.99 -1.12
C THR A 166 5.42 12.53 -1.11
N ASN A 167 5.81 13.11 0.02
CA ASN A 167 5.97 14.55 0.12
C ASN A 167 7.11 15.10 -0.76
N HIS A 168 8.04 14.25 -1.23
CA HIS A 168 9.18 14.62 -2.09
C HIS A 168 8.96 14.32 -3.59
N THR A 169 7.76 13.90 -3.98
CA THR A 169 7.42 13.58 -5.38
C THR A 169 7.67 14.77 -6.33
N LEU A 170 7.38 16.00 -5.89
CA LEU A 170 7.49 17.21 -6.72
C LEU A 170 8.76 18.04 -6.47
N ASP A 171 9.79 17.50 -5.84
CA ASP A 171 11.02 18.24 -5.53
C ASP A 171 11.76 18.78 -6.77
N LYS A 172 11.56 18.19 -7.91
CA LYS A 172 12.05 18.66 -9.22
C LYS A 172 10.92 19.06 -10.17
N GLY A 173 9.76 19.40 -9.59
CA GLY A 173 8.57 19.79 -10.34
C GLY A 173 8.06 18.70 -11.27
N LEU A 174 7.18 19.10 -12.20
CA LEU A 174 6.59 18.17 -13.18
C LEU A 174 7.65 17.48 -14.03
N LYS A 175 8.69 18.21 -14.43
CA LYS A 175 9.77 17.65 -15.25
C LYS A 175 10.51 16.51 -14.55
N GLY A 176 10.69 16.60 -13.22
CA GLY A 176 11.25 15.50 -12.42
C GLY A 176 10.36 14.26 -12.44
N VAL A 177 9.04 14.46 -12.35
CA VAL A 177 8.06 13.36 -12.43
C VAL A 177 8.03 12.74 -13.83
N GLU A 178 8.03 13.55 -14.89
CA GLU A 178 8.11 13.08 -16.28
C GLU A 178 9.35 12.21 -16.51
N ASN A 179 10.50 12.66 -16.03
CA ASN A 179 11.76 11.92 -16.15
C ASN A 179 11.70 10.59 -15.38
N CYS A 180 11.12 10.59 -14.19
CA CYS A 180 10.91 9.39 -13.36
C CYS A 180 9.98 8.39 -14.06
N LEU A 181 8.83 8.83 -14.58
CA LEU A 181 7.91 7.98 -15.34
C LEU A 181 8.58 7.43 -16.61
N SER A 182 9.32 8.28 -17.34
CA SER A 182 10.07 7.86 -18.53
C SER A 182 11.12 6.80 -18.20
N PHE A 183 11.84 6.95 -17.08
CA PHE A 183 12.80 5.96 -16.60
C PHE A 183 12.13 4.60 -16.39
N TRP A 184 11.07 4.55 -15.61
CA TRP A 184 10.37 3.30 -15.32
C TRP A 184 9.80 2.64 -16.57
N LYS A 185 9.14 3.41 -17.43
CA LYS A 185 8.55 2.88 -18.67
C LYS A 185 9.59 2.37 -19.66
N THR A 186 10.75 3.02 -19.71
CA THR A 186 11.79 2.71 -20.72
C THR A 186 12.67 1.55 -20.26
N TYR A 187 13.10 1.57 -19.03
CA TYR A 187 14.12 0.63 -18.55
C TYR A 187 13.56 -0.52 -17.73
N HIS A 188 12.40 -0.34 -17.09
CA HIS A 188 11.78 -1.32 -16.20
C HIS A 188 10.26 -1.46 -16.42
N PRO A 189 9.81 -1.77 -17.66
CA PRO A 189 8.39 -1.78 -18.01
C PRO A 189 7.57 -2.84 -17.26
N ASP A 190 8.22 -3.86 -16.71
CA ASP A 190 7.58 -4.94 -15.93
C ASP A 190 7.42 -4.61 -14.45
N THR A 191 7.95 -3.46 -14.00
CA THR A 191 7.84 -3.00 -12.62
C THR A 191 6.55 -2.21 -12.41
N THR A 192 5.79 -2.55 -11.39
CA THR A 192 4.59 -1.80 -11.02
C THR A 192 5.00 -0.53 -10.28
N VAL A 193 4.63 0.63 -10.82
CA VAL A 193 4.90 1.95 -10.23
C VAL A 193 3.58 2.60 -9.84
N LEU A 194 3.45 3.02 -8.59
CA LEU A 194 2.24 3.60 -8.04
C LEU A 194 2.50 4.98 -7.45
N GLY A 195 1.47 5.84 -7.48
CA GLY A 195 1.52 7.15 -6.82
C GLY A 195 2.00 8.31 -7.69
N ILE A 196 2.50 8.03 -8.90
CA ILE A 196 2.72 9.00 -9.98
C ILE A 196 2.06 8.48 -11.25
N ASN A 197 1.38 9.34 -11.97
CA ASN A 197 0.57 8.97 -13.12
C ASN A 197 0.83 9.94 -14.27
N GLU A 198 0.80 9.45 -15.51
CA GLU A 198 0.95 10.28 -16.69
C GLU A 198 -0.38 10.89 -17.13
N THR A 199 -1.48 10.16 -16.92
CA THR A 199 -2.82 10.55 -17.34
C THR A 199 -3.82 10.41 -16.19
N GLU A 200 -5.00 11.01 -16.36
CA GLU A 200 -6.13 10.84 -15.44
C GLU A 200 -6.65 9.39 -15.45
N GLU A 201 -6.60 8.72 -16.61
CA GLU A 201 -6.97 7.31 -16.74
C GLU A 201 -6.03 6.42 -15.91
N ASP A 202 -4.71 6.68 -15.92
CA ASP A 202 -3.74 5.95 -15.09
C ASP A 202 -4.04 6.15 -13.60
N TYR A 203 -4.46 7.36 -13.22
CA TYR A 203 -4.82 7.66 -11.83
C TYR A 203 -6.08 6.94 -11.35
N GLU A 204 -7.08 6.79 -12.21
CA GLU A 204 -8.32 6.08 -11.90
C GLU A 204 -8.15 4.56 -11.89
N ASN A 205 -7.10 4.05 -12.53
CA ASN A 205 -6.83 2.63 -12.64
C ASN A 205 -6.17 2.10 -11.36
N ILE A 206 -6.93 1.33 -10.57
CA ILE A 206 -6.43 0.70 -9.35
C ILE A 206 -5.67 -0.57 -9.71
N TYR A 207 -4.38 -0.60 -9.34
CA TYR A 207 -3.60 -1.82 -9.50
C TYR A 207 -4.09 -2.92 -8.56
N VAL A 208 -4.35 -4.11 -9.10
CA VAL A 208 -4.76 -5.30 -8.36
C VAL A 208 -3.76 -6.42 -8.62
N TYR A 209 -3.06 -6.85 -7.59
CA TYR A 209 -2.28 -8.08 -7.62
C TYR A 209 -3.21 -9.27 -7.51
N GLU A 210 -2.99 -10.30 -8.35
CA GLU A 210 -3.80 -11.52 -8.33
C GLU A 210 -2.91 -12.77 -8.31
N LYS A 211 -3.20 -13.69 -7.40
CA LYS A 211 -2.57 -15.00 -7.30
C LYS A 211 -3.63 -16.03 -6.91
N GLU A 212 -3.84 -17.04 -7.75
CA GLU A 212 -4.77 -18.15 -7.48
C GLU A 212 -6.17 -17.71 -7.04
N GLY A 213 -6.67 -16.60 -7.59
CA GLY A 213 -7.97 -16.02 -7.25
C GLY A 213 -7.96 -15.11 -6.02
N PHE A 214 -6.86 -14.99 -5.29
CA PHE A 214 -6.66 -14.00 -4.24
C PHE A 214 -6.28 -12.66 -4.86
N LYS A 215 -7.00 -11.60 -4.47
CA LYS A 215 -6.85 -10.26 -5.05
C LYS A 215 -6.51 -9.23 -3.98
N ILE A 216 -5.46 -8.46 -4.20
CA ILE A 216 -5.04 -7.35 -3.35
C ILE A 216 -5.02 -6.08 -4.18
N ALA A 217 -5.84 -5.09 -3.83
CA ALA A 217 -5.81 -3.76 -4.43
C ALA A 217 -4.78 -2.88 -3.71
N PHE A 218 -3.98 -2.16 -4.49
CA PHE A 218 -2.97 -1.24 -3.96
C PHE A 218 -3.37 0.20 -4.25
N LEU A 219 -3.33 1.02 -3.20
CA LEU A 219 -3.57 2.46 -3.25
C LEU A 219 -2.37 3.17 -2.65
N ASN A 220 -1.80 4.13 -3.40
CA ASN A 220 -0.67 4.93 -2.94
C ASN A 220 -0.96 6.42 -3.12
N TYR A 221 -1.12 7.13 -2.01
CA TYR A 221 -1.44 8.55 -1.96
C TYR A 221 -0.56 9.28 -0.97
N THR A 222 -0.34 10.58 -1.18
CA THR A 222 0.29 11.47 -0.22
C THR A 222 -0.66 12.59 0.17
N TYR A 223 -0.55 13.08 1.40
CA TYR A 223 -1.32 14.23 1.87
C TYR A 223 -0.97 15.52 1.13
N GLY A 224 0.30 15.67 0.71
CA GLY A 224 0.78 16.85 0.00
C GLY A 224 2.27 16.77 -0.26
N THR A 225 2.77 17.71 -1.07
CA THR A 225 4.19 17.81 -1.41
C THR A 225 4.81 19.06 -0.79
N VAL A 226 6.06 18.94 -0.30
CA VAL A 226 6.74 20.06 0.39
C VAL A 226 6.99 21.26 -0.53
N SER A 227 7.34 21.01 -1.79
CA SER A 227 7.61 22.06 -2.78
C SER A 227 6.36 22.89 -3.11
N TYR A 228 5.17 22.29 -3.03
CA TYR A 228 3.91 22.97 -3.32
C TYR A 228 3.38 23.81 -2.14
N THR A 229 3.65 23.37 -0.91
CA THR A 229 3.25 24.13 0.29
C THR A 229 4.01 25.45 0.42
N HIS A 230 5.25 25.51 -0.04
CA HIS A 230 6.04 26.74 -0.06
C HIS A 230 5.57 27.77 -1.09
N LEU A 231 5.03 27.31 -2.23
CA LEU A 231 4.47 28.22 -3.26
C LEU A 231 3.16 28.89 -2.80
N ARG A 232 2.34 28.20 -1.98
CA ARG A 232 1.10 28.78 -1.44
C ARG A 232 1.30 29.77 -0.29
N ALA A 233 2.46 29.78 0.34
CA ALA A 233 2.75 30.71 1.43
C ALA A 233 3.07 32.14 0.94
N HIS A 234 3.15 32.36 -0.37
CA HIS A 234 3.46 33.64 -1.01
C HIS A 234 2.31 34.23 -1.86
N GLU A 235 1.15 33.58 -1.90
CA GLU A 235 -0.11 34.10 -2.44
C GLU A 235 -1.06 34.57 -1.29
#